data_83b70a902a5dc215e72eb1353fe2b1f6
#
_entry.id   83b70a902a5dc215e72eb1353fe2b1f6
#
_cell.length_a   1.000
_cell.length_b   1.000
_cell.length_c   1.000
_cell.angle_alpha   90.00
_cell.angle_beta   90.00
_cell.angle_gamma   90.00
#
_symmetry.space_group_name_H-M   'P 1'
#
loop_
_entity.id
_entity.type
_entity.pdbx_description
1 polymer ?
#
loop_
_entity_poly.entity_id
_entity_poly.type
_entity_poly.pdbx_seq_one_letter_code
_entity_poly.pdbx_strand_id
1 'polypeptide(L)'
;MSLLPDDAREAIGQVHANTSPARAILEKEGFSWRGSVDIFDAGPVLEAETDAIRAISESQFIPAMQLMTERSSPLIVANNQFEQFRAVLISPDDQSQLNQAALDALAVNETDRVHAVTLHPEARISWR
;
A
#
# COMPACT_ATOMS: atom_id res chain seq x y z
N MET A 1 -15.54 26.05 15.65
CA MET A 1 -14.31 25.67 16.39
C MET A 1 -14.08 26.50 17.65
N SER A 2 -14.76 27.61 17.77
CA SER A 2 -14.63 28.52 18.95
C SER A 2 -15.06 27.90 20.28
N LEU A 3 -15.80 26.80 20.26
CA LEU A 3 -16.25 26.12 21.46
C LEU A 3 -15.24 25.15 22.08
N LEU A 4 -14.12 24.89 21.37
CA LEU A 4 -13.08 23.98 21.83
C LEU A 4 -12.04 24.73 22.68
N PRO A 5 -11.47 24.10 23.72
CA PRO A 5 -10.33 24.64 24.42
C PRO A 5 -9.14 24.89 23.48
N ASP A 6 -8.26 25.84 23.84
CA ASP A 6 -7.13 26.20 22.99
C ASP A 6 -6.21 25.02 22.71
N ASP A 7 -5.93 24.18 23.71
CA ASP A 7 -5.08 23.01 23.56
C ASP A 7 -5.71 21.98 22.60
N ALA A 8 -7.02 21.79 22.63
CA ALA A 8 -7.70 20.90 21.70
C ALA A 8 -7.67 21.48 20.27
N ARG A 9 -7.80 22.79 20.12
CA ARG A 9 -7.73 23.46 18.82
C ARG A 9 -6.35 23.34 18.20
N GLU A 10 -5.32 23.46 19.01
CA GLU A 10 -3.93 23.28 18.56
C GLU A 10 -3.66 21.85 18.10
N ALA A 11 -4.33 20.86 18.70
CA ALA A 11 -4.16 19.45 18.33
C ALA A 11 -4.87 19.08 17.02
N ILE A 12 -5.88 19.86 16.59
CA ILE A 12 -6.65 19.54 15.38
C ILE A 12 -5.74 19.66 14.15
N GLY A 13 -5.65 18.57 13.38
CA GLY A 13 -4.84 18.52 12.18
C GLY A 13 -3.34 18.32 12.41
N GLN A 14 -2.91 18.30 13.67
CA GLN A 14 -1.52 18.03 14.00
C GLN A 14 -1.25 16.51 14.04
N VAL A 15 -0.01 16.14 13.77
CA VAL A 15 0.43 14.75 13.79
C VAL A 15 1.42 14.58 14.92
N HIS A 16 1.15 13.63 15.83
CA HIS A 16 2.09 13.32 16.90
C HIS A 16 3.42 12.81 16.32
N ALA A 17 4.53 13.08 17.01
CA ALA A 17 5.85 12.70 16.53
C ALA A 17 5.97 11.20 16.23
N ASN A 18 5.30 10.34 17.02
CA ASN A 18 5.33 8.90 16.82
C ASN A 18 4.43 8.41 15.67
N THR A 19 3.56 9.26 15.12
CA THR A 19 2.69 8.91 13.97
C THR A 19 3.12 9.60 12.68
N SER A 20 4.09 10.53 12.73
CA SER A 20 4.59 11.23 11.54
C SER A 20 5.10 10.30 10.44
N PRO A 21 5.83 9.20 10.76
CA PRO A 21 6.25 8.27 9.71
C PRO A 21 5.08 7.63 8.97
N ALA A 22 4.00 7.28 9.67
CA ALA A 22 2.81 6.70 9.06
C ALA A 22 2.13 7.70 8.11
N ARG A 23 2.01 8.96 8.52
CA ARG A 23 1.46 10.02 7.67
C ARG A 23 2.31 10.22 6.42
N ALA A 24 3.64 10.22 6.57
CA ALA A 24 4.54 10.36 5.43
C ALA A 24 4.37 9.23 4.41
N ILE A 25 4.17 8.00 4.88
CA ILE A 25 3.89 6.85 4.01
C ILE A 25 2.59 7.08 3.23
N LEU A 26 1.53 7.49 3.90
CA LEU A 26 0.25 7.74 3.27
C LEU A 26 0.33 8.89 2.25
N GLU A 27 1.03 9.96 2.57
CA GLU A 27 1.20 11.08 1.65
C GLU A 27 1.95 10.66 0.37
N LYS A 28 2.97 9.80 0.50
CA LYS A 28 3.68 9.25 -0.65
C LYS A 28 2.80 8.35 -1.50
N GLU A 29 1.77 7.74 -0.89
CA GLU A 29 0.80 6.92 -1.60
C GLU A 29 -0.33 7.74 -2.23
N GLY A 30 -0.33 9.06 -2.06
CA GLY A 30 -1.30 9.94 -2.70
C GLY A 30 -2.41 10.46 -1.79
N PHE A 31 -2.35 10.16 -0.50
CA PHE A 31 -3.32 10.68 0.47
C PHE A 31 -2.96 12.08 0.91
N SER A 32 -3.96 12.88 1.22
CA SER A 32 -3.76 14.24 1.71
C SER A 32 -4.81 14.60 2.74
N TRP A 33 -4.45 15.52 3.63
CA TRP A 33 -5.39 16.08 4.58
C TRP A 33 -6.14 17.23 3.92
N ARG A 34 -7.47 17.14 3.92
CA ARG A 34 -8.36 18.12 3.32
C ARG A 34 -9.18 18.87 4.37
N GLY A 35 -8.69 18.90 5.61
CA GLY A 35 -9.33 19.63 6.69
C GLY A 35 -10.25 18.83 7.59
N SER A 36 -10.47 17.56 7.30
CA SER A 36 -11.32 16.69 8.13
C SER A 36 -10.53 16.11 9.30
N VAL A 37 -11.20 15.96 10.44
CA VAL A 37 -10.60 15.34 11.63
C VAL A 37 -11.51 14.22 12.13
N ASP A 38 -10.91 13.25 12.79
CA ASP A 38 -11.63 12.15 13.42
C ASP A 38 -12.40 12.70 14.64
N ILE A 39 -13.66 12.33 14.78
CA ILE A 39 -14.52 12.81 15.86
C ILE A 39 -14.14 12.21 17.21
N PHE A 40 -13.38 11.14 17.25
CA PHE A 40 -13.02 10.45 18.49
C PHE A 40 -11.69 10.92 19.05
N ASP A 41 -10.67 11.16 18.21
CA ASP A 41 -9.32 11.48 18.65
C ASP A 41 -8.79 12.81 18.11
N ALA A 42 -9.57 13.52 17.32
CA ALA A 42 -9.21 14.80 16.69
C ALA A 42 -7.98 14.70 15.76
N GLY A 43 -7.56 13.49 15.40
CA GLY A 43 -6.47 13.29 14.45
C GLY A 43 -6.89 13.65 13.02
N PRO A 44 -5.93 13.97 12.15
CA PRO A 44 -6.25 14.30 10.76
C PRO A 44 -6.75 13.07 10.00
N VAL A 45 -7.79 13.26 9.18
CA VAL A 45 -8.29 12.24 8.27
C VAL A 45 -7.66 12.50 6.90
N LEU A 46 -6.89 11.55 6.41
CA LEU A 46 -6.26 11.64 5.09
C LEU A 46 -7.14 10.97 4.06
N GLU A 47 -7.27 11.60 2.90
CA GLU A 47 -8.15 11.17 1.83
C GLU A 47 -7.40 11.08 0.50
N ALA A 48 -7.87 10.22 -0.39
CA ALA A 48 -7.36 10.13 -1.74
C ALA A 48 -8.46 9.61 -2.67
N GLU A 49 -8.46 10.10 -3.91
CA GLU A 49 -9.20 9.43 -4.97
C GLU A 49 -8.56 8.07 -5.21
N THR A 50 -9.38 7.05 -5.42
CA THR A 50 -8.88 5.66 -5.57
C THR A 50 -7.82 5.55 -6.66
N ASP A 51 -8.04 6.19 -7.81
CA ASP A 51 -7.11 6.14 -8.93
C ASP A 51 -5.82 6.94 -8.70
N ALA A 52 -5.80 7.80 -7.69
CA ALA A 52 -4.61 8.57 -7.32
C ALA A 52 -3.76 7.87 -6.26
N ILE A 53 -4.22 6.77 -5.69
CA ILE A 53 -3.42 5.98 -4.74
C ILE A 53 -2.33 5.27 -5.54
N ARG A 54 -1.05 5.49 -5.17
CA ARG A 54 0.09 4.96 -5.91
C ARG A 54 0.03 3.45 -6.07
N ALA A 55 -0.30 2.72 -5.01
CA ALA A 55 -0.39 1.26 -5.05
C ALA A 55 -1.39 0.76 -6.08
N ILE A 56 -2.38 1.58 -6.44
CA ILE A 56 -3.37 1.25 -7.47
C ILE A 56 -2.90 1.75 -8.83
N SER A 57 -2.52 3.02 -8.92
CA SER A 57 -2.16 3.66 -10.20
C SER A 57 -0.89 3.09 -10.83
N GLU A 58 0.07 2.64 -10.02
CA GLU A 58 1.34 2.08 -10.49
C GLU A 58 1.35 0.56 -10.53
N SER A 59 0.26 -0.11 -10.13
CA SER A 59 0.20 -1.57 -10.16
C SER A 59 0.24 -2.09 -11.60
N GLN A 60 0.91 -3.24 -11.78
CA GLN A 60 0.94 -3.94 -13.05
C GLN A 60 0.08 -5.20 -12.95
N PHE A 61 -0.72 -5.46 -13.97
CA PHE A 61 -1.53 -6.67 -14.05
C PHE A 61 -0.81 -7.69 -14.93
N ILE A 62 -0.12 -8.63 -14.29
CA ILE A 62 0.84 -9.53 -14.93
C ILE A 62 0.46 -10.99 -14.69
N PRO A 63 0.92 -11.93 -15.55
CA PRO A 63 0.79 -13.36 -15.27
C PRO A 63 1.52 -13.71 -13.97
N ALA A 64 0.93 -14.58 -13.16
CA ALA A 64 1.54 -14.97 -11.88
C ALA A 64 2.90 -15.65 -12.05
N MET A 65 3.11 -16.32 -13.17
CA MET A 65 4.42 -16.94 -13.48
C MET A 65 5.56 -15.92 -13.51
N GLN A 66 5.27 -14.65 -13.74
CA GLN A 66 6.27 -13.57 -13.72
C GLN A 66 6.93 -13.45 -12.35
N LEU A 67 6.26 -13.87 -11.28
CA LEU A 67 6.80 -13.84 -9.92
C LEU A 67 7.98 -14.78 -9.73
N MET A 68 8.16 -15.75 -10.63
CA MET A 68 9.32 -16.65 -10.62
C MET A 68 10.59 -16.00 -11.17
N THR A 69 10.47 -14.84 -11.80
CA THR A 69 11.59 -14.08 -12.35
C THR A 69 12.26 -13.26 -11.24
N GLU A 70 13.58 -13.19 -11.26
CA GLU A 70 14.32 -12.34 -10.32
C GLU A 70 13.88 -10.88 -10.44
N ARG A 71 13.92 -10.19 -9.33
CA ARG A 71 13.51 -8.78 -9.22
C ARG A 71 14.43 -8.03 -8.26
N SER A 72 14.48 -6.72 -8.40
CA SER A 72 15.42 -5.89 -7.65
C SER A 72 14.83 -5.27 -6.39
N SER A 73 13.52 -5.33 -6.19
CA SER A 73 12.88 -4.68 -5.05
C SER A 73 11.69 -5.49 -4.53
N PRO A 74 11.30 -5.30 -3.25
CA PRO A 74 10.14 -5.97 -2.70
C PRO A 74 8.85 -5.55 -3.42
N LEU A 75 7.94 -6.50 -3.59
CA LEU A 75 6.65 -6.28 -4.25
C LEU A 75 5.50 -6.62 -3.32
N ILE A 76 4.44 -5.84 -3.41
CA ILE A 76 3.13 -6.21 -2.90
C ILE A 76 2.37 -6.82 -4.07
N VAL A 77 1.88 -8.05 -3.89
CA VAL A 77 1.18 -8.77 -4.95
C VAL A 77 -0.19 -9.18 -4.44
N ALA A 78 -1.21 -8.97 -5.25
CA ALA A 78 -2.59 -9.29 -4.90
C ALA A 78 -3.24 -10.12 -6.01
N ASN A 79 -4.13 -11.05 -5.61
CA ASN A 79 -4.94 -11.75 -6.59
C ASN A 79 -6.05 -10.82 -7.12
N ASN A 80 -6.74 -11.27 -8.17
CA ASN A 80 -7.81 -10.49 -8.81
C ASN A 80 -9.19 -11.05 -8.45
N GLN A 81 -9.39 -11.39 -7.16
CA GLN A 81 -10.67 -11.94 -6.69
C GLN A 81 -11.27 -11.00 -5.64
N PHE A 82 -12.53 -10.65 -5.83
CA PHE A 82 -13.22 -9.73 -4.93
C PHE A 82 -13.57 -10.41 -3.60
N GLU A 83 -14.19 -11.60 -3.66
CA GLU A 83 -14.67 -12.28 -2.44
C GLU A 83 -13.58 -13.02 -1.68
N GLN A 84 -12.54 -13.45 -2.37
CA GLN A 84 -11.40 -14.16 -1.79
C GLN A 84 -10.10 -13.40 -2.02
N PHE A 85 -10.15 -12.10 -1.80
CA PHE A 85 -8.99 -11.23 -1.98
C PHE A 85 -7.86 -11.63 -1.04
N ARG A 86 -6.66 -11.76 -1.60
CA ARG A 86 -5.43 -12.04 -0.86
C ARG A 86 -4.29 -11.20 -1.43
N ALA A 87 -3.42 -10.75 -0.54
CA ALA A 87 -2.23 -10.02 -0.91
C ALA A 87 -1.04 -10.54 -0.09
N VAL A 88 0.13 -10.53 -0.70
CA VAL A 88 1.37 -10.98 -0.07
C VAL A 88 2.49 -9.99 -0.37
N LEU A 89 3.49 -9.94 0.52
CA LEU A 89 4.73 -9.21 0.31
C LEU A 89 5.80 -10.21 -0.13
N ILE A 90 6.47 -9.91 -1.24
CA ILE A 90 7.50 -10.77 -1.81
C ILE A 90 8.84 -10.02 -1.78
N SER A 91 9.84 -10.62 -1.12
CA SER A 91 11.18 -10.06 -1.02
C SER A 91 11.99 -10.34 -2.31
N PRO A 92 12.93 -9.45 -2.70
CA PRO A 92 13.83 -9.74 -3.80
C PRO A 92 14.74 -10.95 -3.55
N ASP A 93 14.96 -11.32 -2.29
CA ASP A 93 15.79 -12.46 -1.91
C ASP A 93 15.07 -13.80 -1.98
N ASP A 94 13.77 -13.79 -2.29
CA ASP A 94 12.98 -15.01 -2.37
C ASP A 94 13.48 -15.93 -3.49
N GLN A 95 13.64 -17.20 -3.16
CA GLN A 95 13.97 -18.25 -4.10
C GLN A 95 12.70 -18.73 -4.83
N SER A 96 12.88 -19.52 -5.88
CA SER A 96 11.74 -20.03 -6.65
C SER A 96 10.73 -20.81 -5.79
N GLN A 97 11.20 -21.52 -4.77
CA GLN A 97 10.28 -22.22 -3.86
C GLN A 97 9.41 -21.25 -3.05
N LEU A 98 9.99 -20.11 -2.65
CA LEU A 98 9.22 -19.09 -1.95
C LEU A 98 8.23 -18.41 -2.88
N ASN A 99 8.57 -18.27 -4.16
CA ASN A 99 7.63 -17.76 -5.15
C ASN A 99 6.44 -18.72 -5.33
N GLN A 100 6.69 -20.03 -5.30
CA GLN A 100 5.59 -21.00 -5.32
C GLN A 100 4.73 -20.88 -4.07
N ALA A 101 5.34 -20.66 -2.90
CA ALA A 101 4.59 -20.41 -1.68
C ALA A 101 3.71 -19.15 -1.78
N ALA A 102 4.20 -18.12 -2.48
CA ALA A 102 3.42 -16.92 -2.74
C ALA A 102 2.20 -17.21 -3.61
N LEU A 103 2.35 -18.01 -4.67
CA LEU A 103 1.22 -18.42 -5.51
C LEU A 103 0.18 -19.18 -4.70
N ASP A 104 0.62 -20.08 -3.84
CA ASP A 104 -0.28 -20.85 -2.97
C ASP A 104 -1.00 -19.93 -1.98
N ALA A 105 -0.27 -18.97 -1.40
CA ALA A 105 -0.85 -18.00 -0.47
C ALA A 105 -1.89 -17.09 -1.15
N LEU A 106 -1.67 -16.75 -2.42
CA LEU A 106 -2.60 -15.96 -3.21
C LEU A 106 -3.78 -16.78 -3.75
N ALA A 107 -3.71 -18.10 -3.66
CA ALA A 107 -4.68 -19.03 -4.23
C ALA A 107 -4.84 -18.85 -5.75
N VAL A 108 -3.71 -18.73 -6.44
CA VAL A 108 -3.66 -18.57 -7.90
C VAL A 108 -2.74 -19.59 -8.54
N ASN A 109 -2.95 -19.82 -9.84
CA ASN A 109 -2.09 -20.64 -10.68
C ASN A 109 -1.11 -19.75 -11.46
N GLU A 110 -0.08 -20.35 -12.04
CA GLU A 110 0.92 -19.63 -12.84
C GLU A 110 0.30 -18.89 -14.03
N THR A 111 -0.81 -19.39 -14.56
CA THR A 111 -1.50 -18.79 -15.71
C THR A 111 -2.47 -17.68 -15.32
N ASP A 112 -2.82 -17.56 -14.04
CA ASP A 112 -3.68 -16.49 -13.57
C ASP A 112 -2.91 -15.17 -13.58
N ARG A 113 -3.64 -14.05 -13.65
CA ARG A 113 -3.05 -12.72 -13.55
C ARG A 113 -3.20 -12.16 -12.16
N VAL A 114 -2.18 -11.42 -11.73
CA VAL A 114 -2.12 -10.78 -10.42
C VAL A 114 -1.74 -9.31 -10.58
N HIS A 115 -2.09 -8.52 -9.56
CA HIS A 115 -1.66 -7.14 -9.48
C HIS A 115 -0.36 -7.08 -8.69
N ALA A 116 0.65 -6.37 -9.20
CA ALA A 116 1.93 -6.22 -8.53
C ALA A 116 2.34 -4.75 -8.52
N VAL A 117 2.86 -4.30 -7.38
CA VAL A 117 3.37 -2.94 -7.21
C VAL A 117 4.56 -2.98 -6.26
N THR A 118 5.50 -2.06 -6.42
CA THR A 118 6.64 -1.97 -5.51
C THR A 118 6.19 -1.53 -4.12
N LEU A 119 6.83 -2.09 -3.07
CA LEU A 119 6.57 -1.69 -1.70
C LEU A 119 6.99 -0.23 -1.47
N HIS A 120 8.12 0.19 -2.04
CA HIS A 120 8.67 1.53 -1.86
C HIS A 120 8.27 2.44 -3.01
N PRO A 121 7.76 3.66 -2.73
CA PRO A 121 7.29 4.57 -3.78
C PRO A 121 8.38 4.97 -4.79
N GLU A 122 9.63 5.01 -4.37
CA GLU A 122 10.74 5.42 -5.22
C GLU A 122 11.24 4.29 -6.12
N ALA A 123 10.84 3.05 -5.84
CA ALA A 123 11.28 1.90 -6.61
C ALA A 123 10.41 1.67 -7.83
N ARG A 124 10.96 0.97 -8.82
CA ARG A 124 10.22 0.51 -10.00
C ARG A 124 10.40 -0.99 -10.12
N ILE A 125 9.40 -1.66 -10.67
CA ILE A 125 9.50 -3.10 -10.91
C ILE A 125 10.52 -3.32 -12.01
N SER A 126 11.52 -4.15 -11.71
CA SER A 126 12.55 -4.55 -12.68
C SER A 126 12.65 -6.07 -12.67
N TRP A 127 12.30 -6.68 -13.77
CA TRP A 127 12.37 -8.12 -13.96
C TRP A 127 13.70 -8.47 -14.64
N ARG A 128 14.39 -9.44 -14.10
CA ARG A 128 15.69 -9.91 -14.65
C ARG A 128 15.54 -11.22 -15.37
#